data_ecc93ad615b58db2c92ffed4f2406fb0
#
_entry.id   ecc93ad615b58db2c92ffed4f2406fb0
#
_cell.length_a   1.000
_cell.length_b   1.000
_cell.length_c   1.000
_cell.angle_alpha   90.00
_cell.angle_beta   90.00
_cell.angle_gamma   90.00
#
_symmetry.space_group_name_H-M   'P 1'
#
loop_
_entity.id
_entity.type
_entity.pdbx_description
1 polymer ?
#
loop_
_entity_poly.entity_id
_entity_poly.type
_entity_poly.pdbx_seq_one_letter_code
_entity_poly.pdbx_strand_id
1 'polypeptide(L)'
;VKILPPALPALFLAAALPSLGLAAERPEGIAAAEAIAKAALGADCDMNGMEEVPMVGPEAEGFGHALYRFTYKPDYDPNGPGVEATLYQLFCGSGAYNIRNAFVLQTSDADTPKLIAFATPDLAYAYANEENSRLTAEPKINGFRATTLLVNASFNEKTRTITSHAAWRGIGDAWDSGDWVFRNGNFMLTRFEFDPTYGDPDPAVPESYVVYEAGK
;
A
#
# COMPACT_ATOMS: atom_id res chain seq x y z
N VAL A 1 83.23 9.73 13.22
CA VAL A 1 81.90 10.16 12.77
C VAL A 1 81.15 8.93 12.28
N LYS A 2 80.14 8.44 13.08
CA LYS A 2 79.27 7.32 12.72
C LYS A 2 78.02 7.91 12.05
N ILE A 3 77.83 7.52 10.79
CA ILE A 3 76.65 7.91 9.98
C ILE A 3 75.59 6.80 10.18
N LEU A 4 74.42 7.16 10.78
CA LEU A 4 73.25 6.29 10.84
C LEU A 4 72.49 6.30 9.48
N PRO A 5 71.98 5.16 9.02
CA PRO A 5 71.15 5.13 7.83
C PRO A 5 69.72 5.64 8.12
N PRO A 6 69.03 6.22 7.14
CA PRO A 6 67.67 6.73 7.33
C PRO A 6 66.64 5.59 7.43
N ALA A 7 65.73 5.70 8.37
CA ALA A 7 64.61 4.79 8.51
C ALA A 7 63.56 5.05 7.40
N LEU A 8 63.18 4.02 6.68
CA LEU A 8 62.03 4.04 5.73
C LEU A 8 60.71 3.96 6.51
N PRO A 9 59.74 4.79 6.18
CA PRO A 9 58.39 4.64 6.74
C PRO A 9 57.67 3.44 6.14
N ALA A 10 57.21 2.52 6.97
CA ALA A 10 56.34 1.42 6.56
C ALA A 10 54.95 1.98 6.22
N LEU A 11 54.55 1.87 4.97
CA LEU A 11 53.23 2.23 4.48
C LEU A 11 52.26 1.10 4.83
N PHE A 12 51.41 1.28 5.85
CA PHE A 12 50.32 0.35 6.13
C PHE A 12 49.18 0.58 5.16
N LEU A 13 49.04 -0.34 4.21
CA LEU A 13 47.92 -0.41 3.31
C LEU A 13 46.74 -1.05 4.07
N ALA A 14 45.83 -0.23 4.61
CA ALA A 14 44.59 -0.73 5.18
C ALA A 14 43.66 -1.22 4.05
N ALA A 15 43.57 -2.52 3.86
CA ALA A 15 42.58 -3.14 2.99
C ALA A 15 41.19 -2.97 3.62
N ALA A 16 40.38 -2.05 3.08
CA ALA A 16 38.96 -1.98 3.38
C ALA A 16 38.27 -3.22 2.80
N LEU A 17 37.90 -4.15 3.67
CA LEU A 17 37.02 -5.27 3.28
C LEU A 17 35.64 -4.68 2.95
N PRO A 18 35.05 -4.99 1.77
CA PRO A 18 33.67 -4.63 1.51
C PRO A 18 32.79 -5.34 2.52
N SER A 19 32.01 -4.59 3.29
CA SER A 19 30.94 -5.15 4.10
C SER A 19 29.95 -5.81 3.15
N LEU A 20 29.93 -7.14 3.13
CA LEU A 20 28.83 -7.91 2.56
C LEU A 20 27.58 -7.52 3.34
N GLY A 21 26.76 -6.63 2.79
CA GLY A 21 25.44 -6.37 3.31
C GLY A 21 24.68 -7.70 3.30
N LEU A 22 24.44 -8.26 4.47
CA LEU A 22 23.54 -9.37 4.64
C LEU A 22 22.19 -8.90 4.08
N ALA A 23 21.73 -9.52 2.98
CA ALA A 23 20.35 -9.34 2.54
C ALA A 23 19.46 -9.65 3.74
N ALA A 24 18.57 -8.72 4.09
CA ALA A 24 17.66 -8.93 5.19
C ALA A 24 16.88 -10.23 4.94
N GLU A 25 16.90 -11.13 5.94
CA GLU A 25 16.20 -12.41 5.84
C GLU A 25 14.71 -12.13 5.57
N ARG A 26 14.18 -12.76 4.52
CA ARG A 26 12.79 -12.57 4.14
C ARG A 26 11.87 -13.15 5.24
N PRO A 27 10.83 -12.40 5.68
CA PRO A 27 9.94 -12.85 6.75
C PRO A 27 9.25 -14.17 6.42
N GLU A 28 9.02 -14.97 7.47
CA GLU A 28 8.21 -16.17 7.34
C GLU A 28 6.82 -15.84 6.75
N GLY A 29 6.34 -16.67 5.82
CA GLY A 29 5.04 -16.54 5.18
C GLY A 29 4.99 -15.60 3.98
N ILE A 30 6.02 -14.76 3.73
CA ILE A 30 5.99 -13.83 2.59
C ILE A 30 5.87 -14.58 1.25
N ALA A 31 6.60 -15.68 1.08
CA ALA A 31 6.56 -16.48 -0.14
C ALA A 31 5.16 -17.08 -0.42
N ALA A 32 4.44 -17.47 0.63
CA ALA A 32 3.05 -17.96 0.49
C ALA A 32 2.10 -16.82 0.09
N ALA A 33 2.27 -15.63 0.67
CA ALA A 33 1.50 -14.45 0.30
C ALA A 33 1.73 -14.05 -1.16
N GLU A 34 2.99 -14.05 -1.62
CA GLU A 34 3.37 -13.79 -3.00
C GLU A 34 2.76 -14.81 -3.98
N ALA A 35 2.82 -16.11 -3.61
CA ALA A 35 2.25 -17.17 -4.44
C ALA A 35 0.73 -16.99 -4.63
N ILE A 36 0.01 -16.60 -3.58
CA ILE A 36 -1.43 -16.32 -3.64
C ILE A 36 -1.72 -15.11 -4.53
N ALA A 37 -0.99 -14.00 -4.33
CA ALA A 37 -1.15 -12.81 -5.16
C ALA A 37 -0.84 -13.12 -6.63
N LYS A 38 0.24 -13.85 -6.92
CA LYS A 38 0.61 -14.28 -8.27
C LYS A 38 -0.46 -15.15 -8.92
N ALA A 39 -1.00 -16.10 -8.19
CA ALA A 39 -2.04 -17.00 -8.71
C ALA A 39 -3.36 -16.26 -9.04
N ALA A 40 -3.70 -15.24 -8.24
CA ALA A 40 -4.96 -14.51 -8.37
C ALA A 40 -4.88 -13.33 -9.35
N LEU A 41 -3.75 -12.63 -9.44
CA LEU A 41 -3.61 -11.36 -10.14
C LEU A 41 -2.84 -11.48 -11.46
N GLY A 42 -1.99 -12.49 -11.59
CA GLY A 42 -1.20 -12.69 -12.81
C GLY A 42 -0.46 -11.41 -13.25
N ALA A 43 -0.71 -10.98 -14.48
CA ALA A 43 -0.07 -9.80 -15.07
C ALA A 43 -0.51 -8.45 -14.45
N ASP A 44 -1.61 -8.42 -13.71
CA ASP A 44 -2.09 -7.18 -13.06
C ASP A 44 -1.20 -6.79 -11.87
N CYS A 45 -0.50 -7.76 -11.31
CA CYS A 45 0.56 -7.54 -10.34
C CYS A 45 1.85 -8.04 -10.99
N ASP A 46 2.73 -7.15 -11.41
CA ASP A 46 3.98 -7.52 -12.07
C ASP A 46 4.85 -8.34 -11.14
N MET A 47 4.77 -9.65 -11.33
CA MET A 47 5.36 -10.65 -10.44
C MET A 47 6.73 -11.14 -10.92
N ASN A 48 7.26 -10.59 -12.02
CA ASN A 48 8.59 -10.94 -12.48
C ASN A 48 9.61 -10.33 -11.51
N GLY A 49 10.25 -11.20 -10.72
CA GLY A 49 11.21 -10.78 -9.70
C GLY A 49 10.57 -10.31 -8.38
N MET A 50 9.34 -10.70 -8.06
CA MET A 50 8.70 -10.36 -6.79
C MET A 50 9.54 -10.79 -5.57
N GLU A 51 10.20 -11.93 -5.66
CA GLU A 51 11.12 -12.41 -4.63
C GLU A 51 12.36 -11.52 -4.45
N GLU A 52 12.68 -10.66 -5.42
CA GLU A 52 13.76 -9.68 -5.37
C GLU A 52 13.27 -8.32 -4.81
N VAL A 53 11.96 -8.12 -4.69
CA VAL A 53 11.40 -6.88 -4.11
C VAL A 53 11.81 -6.80 -2.64
N PRO A 54 12.44 -5.70 -2.21
CA PRO A 54 12.91 -5.57 -0.85
C PRO A 54 11.74 -5.49 0.14
N MET A 55 11.97 -5.96 1.35
CA MET A 55 11.12 -5.63 2.49
C MET A 55 11.41 -4.20 2.92
N VAL A 56 10.38 -3.39 3.05
CA VAL A 56 10.47 -2.02 3.57
C VAL A 56 9.77 -1.94 4.93
N GLY A 57 10.25 -1.07 5.80
CA GLY A 57 9.57 -0.82 7.07
C GLY A 57 8.23 -0.09 6.85
N PRO A 58 7.35 -0.11 7.85
CA PRO A 58 6.03 0.53 7.76
C PRO A 58 6.07 2.03 7.44
N GLU A 59 7.15 2.70 7.77
CA GLU A 59 7.35 4.14 7.55
C GLU A 59 8.36 4.43 6.43
N ALA A 60 8.80 3.41 5.69
CA ALA A 60 9.77 3.60 4.63
C ALA A 60 9.10 4.19 3.39
N GLU A 61 9.62 5.31 2.92
CA GLU A 61 9.33 5.80 1.59
C GLU A 61 10.05 4.90 0.58
N GLY A 62 9.31 4.30 -0.35
CA GLY A 62 9.93 3.51 -1.41
C GLY A 62 9.11 2.33 -1.90
N PHE A 63 9.68 1.64 -2.88
CA PHE A 63 9.08 0.48 -3.51
C PHE A 63 9.50 -0.78 -2.75
N GLY A 64 8.56 -1.44 -2.13
CA GLY A 64 8.86 -2.69 -1.44
C GLY A 64 7.62 -3.36 -0.84
N HIS A 65 7.85 -4.56 -0.32
CA HIS A 65 6.87 -5.26 0.48
C HIS A 65 6.93 -4.80 1.92
N ALA A 66 5.79 -4.69 2.57
CA ALA A 66 5.69 -4.43 4.01
C ALA A 66 4.93 -5.54 4.72
N LEU A 67 5.19 -5.70 6.00
CA LEU A 67 4.58 -6.70 6.85
C LEU A 67 4.17 -6.06 8.17
N TYR A 68 2.94 -6.34 8.59
CA TYR A 68 2.36 -5.85 9.83
C TYR A 68 1.81 -7.01 10.65
N ARG A 69 2.04 -7.00 11.97
CA ARG A 69 1.52 -8.00 12.90
C ARG A 69 0.69 -7.35 13.97
N PHE A 70 -0.50 -7.88 14.19
CA PHE A 70 -1.40 -7.41 15.23
C PHE A 70 -2.30 -8.52 15.72
N THR A 71 -2.88 -8.34 16.90
CA THR A 71 -3.87 -9.27 17.48
C THR A 71 -5.22 -8.58 17.52
N TYR A 72 -6.28 -9.30 17.21
CA TYR A 72 -7.66 -8.81 17.34
C TYR A 72 -8.54 -9.82 18.04
N LYS A 73 -9.66 -9.34 18.57
CA LYS A 73 -10.74 -10.19 19.12
C LYS A 73 -11.92 -10.14 18.16
N PRO A 74 -12.39 -11.29 17.67
CA PRO A 74 -13.60 -11.35 16.86
C PRO A 74 -14.83 -10.90 17.67
N ASP A 75 -15.78 -10.24 17.03
CA ASP A 75 -17.02 -9.77 17.71
C ASP A 75 -17.89 -10.95 18.20
N TYR A 76 -17.78 -12.12 17.57
CA TYR A 76 -18.50 -13.32 18.00
C TYR A 76 -17.89 -13.99 19.25
N ASP A 77 -16.63 -13.65 19.60
CA ASP A 77 -15.96 -14.13 20.81
C ASP A 77 -15.07 -13.03 21.45
N PRO A 78 -15.69 -11.96 21.99
CA PRO A 78 -14.94 -10.81 22.49
C PRO A 78 -14.14 -11.12 23.77
N ASN A 79 -14.46 -12.22 24.46
CA ASN A 79 -13.78 -12.66 25.68
C ASN A 79 -12.79 -13.82 25.43
N GLY A 80 -12.79 -14.38 24.24
CA GLY A 80 -11.91 -15.47 23.82
C GLY A 80 -10.44 -15.06 23.70
N PRO A 81 -9.59 -16.00 23.33
CA PRO A 81 -8.22 -15.71 22.97
C PRO A 81 -8.18 -14.75 21.78
N GLY A 82 -7.20 -13.86 21.76
CA GLY A 82 -6.98 -13.03 20.60
C GLY A 82 -6.52 -13.87 19.39
N VAL A 83 -6.95 -13.46 18.19
CA VAL A 83 -6.48 -14.01 16.92
C VAL A 83 -5.29 -13.18 16.44
N GLU A 84 -4.15 -13.83 16.22
CA GLU A 84 -2.99 -13.19 15.63
C GLU A 84 -3.20 -13.03 14.12
N ALA A 85 -2.87 -11.85 13.61
CA ALA A 85 -2.98 -11.51 12.21
C ALA A 85 -1.64 -11.00 11.67
N THR A 86 -1.25 -11.50 10.51
CA THR A 86 -0.14 -10.97 9.72
C THR A 86 -0.70 -10.44 8.40
N LEU A 87 -0.54 -9.14 8.17
CA LEU A 87 -0.93 -8.47 6.94
C LEU A 87 0.32 -8.23 6.09
N TYR A 88 0.35 -8.78 4.90
CA TYR A 88 1.37 -8.56 3.90
C TYR A 88 0.87 -7.53 2.90
N GLN A 89 1.57 -6.40 2.78
CA GLN A 89 1.40 -5.42 1.72
C GLN A 89 2.42 -5.72 0.63
N LEU A 90 1.96 -6.16 -0.52
CA LEU A 90 2.80 -6.58 -1.62
C LEU A 90 2.87 -5.47 -2.68
N PHE A 91 4.08 -5.07 -3.04
CA PHE A 91 4.30 -4.18 -4.17
C PHE A 91 4.01 -4.92 -5.47
N CYS A 92 3.09 -4.40 -6.28
CA CYS A 92 2.63 -4.99 -7.55
C CYS A 92 3.04 -4.17 -8.78
N GLY A 93 3.96 -3.23 -8.61
CA GLY A 93 4.42 -2.38 -9.70
C GLY A 93 4.08 -0.91 -9.48
N SER A 94 4.67 -0.06 -10.32
CA SER A 94 4.50 1.38 -10.25
C SER A 94 4.29 1.97 -11.65
N GLY A 95 3.52 3.05 -11.70
CA GLY A 95 3.48 4.00 -12.80
C GLY A 95 4.34 5.22 -12.50
N ALA A 96 4.13 6.31 -13.23
CA ALA A 96 4.91 7.54 -13.06
C ALA A 96 4.72 8.19 -11.67
N TYR A 97 3.56 8.00 -11.05
CA TYR A 97 3.16 8.64 -9.78
C TYR A 97 2.26 7.76 -8.90
N ASN A 98 1.98 6.54 -9.32
CA ASN A 98 1.13 5.60 -8.61
C ASN A 98 1.85 4.27 -8.37
N ILE A 99 1.83 3.81 -7.13
CA ILE A 99 2.31 2.48 -6.72
C ILE A 99 1.09 1.59 -6.53
N ARG A 100 1.11 0.38 -7.06
CA ARG A 100 0.05 -0.60 -6.86
C ARG A 100 0.43 -1.59 -5.79
N ASN A 101 -0.47 -1.81 -4.85
CA ASN A 101 -0.30 -2.76 -3.75
C ASN A 101 -1.44 -3.77 -3.71
N ALA A 102 -1.09 -5.04 -3.51
CA ALA A 102 -2.01 -6.09 -3.07
C ALA A 102 -1.83 -6.34 -1.58
N PHE A 103 -2.89 -6.83 -0.92
CA PHE A 103 -2.84 -7.17 0.49
C PHE A 103 -3.25 -8.62 0.69
N VAL A 104 -2.44 -9.36 1.44
CA VAL A 104 -2.71 -10.74 1.82
C VAL A 104 -2.74 -10.83 3.35
N LEU A 105 -3.77 -11.44 3.89
CA LEU A 105 -3.96 -11.60 5.33
C LEU A 105 -3.83 -13.08 5.71
N GLN A 106 -2.98 -13.36 6.67
CA GLN A 106 -2.91 -14.65 7.38
C GLN A 106 -3.36 -14.42 8.82
N THR A 107 -4.26 -15.27 9.30
CA THR A 107 -4.70 -15.29 10.70
C THR A 107 -4.39 -16.64 11.34
N SER A 108 -4.19 -16.65 12.68
CA SER A 108 -3.83 -17.88 13.42
C SER A 108 -4.95 -18.91 13.48
N ASP A 109 -6.18 -18.52 13.16
CA ASP A 109 -7.36 -19.37 13.10
C ASP A 109 -7.70 -19.86 11.67
N ALA A 110 -6.86 -19.52 10.68
CA ALA A 110 -7.03 -19.94 9.29
C ALA A 110 -5.80 -20.73 8.78
N ASP A 111 -6.05 -21.83 8.08
CA ASP A 111 -4.99 -22.68 7.55
C ASP A 111 -4.19 -22.03 6.41
N THR A 112 -4.81 -21.13 5.68
CA THR A 112 -4.20 -20.50 4.50
C THR A 112 -4.39 -18.97 4.50
N PRO A 113 -3.38 -18.21 4.02
CA PRO A 113 -3.55 -16.79 3.79
C PRO A 113 -4.61 -16.51 2.72
N LYS A 114 -5.22 -15.33 2.76
CA LYS A 114 -6.21 -14.89 1.78
C LYS A 114 -5.83 -13.56 1.15
N LEU A 115 -6.00 -13.43 -0.16
CA LEU A 115 -5.95 -12.15 -0.85
C LEU A 115 -7.17 -11.32 -0.41
N ILE A 116 -6.92 -10.05 -0.04
CA ILE A 116 -7.99 -9.15 0.37
C ILE A 116 -8.60 -8.46 -0.84
N ALA A 117 -9.92 -8.42 -0.89
CA ALA A 117 -10.69 -7.61 -1.81
C ALA A 117 -11.32 -6.43 -1.05
N PHE A 118 -11.23 -5.26 -1.65
CA PHE A 118 -11.69 -3.99 -1.11
C PHE A 118 -12.93 -3.53 -1.85
N ALA A 119 -13.99 -3.17 -1.13
CA ALA A 119 -15.15 -2.53 -1.72
C ALA A 119 -14.79 -1.11 -2.17
N THR A 120 -15.11 -0.75 -3.40
CA THR A 120 -14.98 0.62 -3.94
C THR A 120 -16.28 1.03 -4.58
N PRO A 121 -16.75 2.29 -4.43
CA PRO A 121 -17.95 2.75 -5.10
C PRO A 121 -17.80 2.73 -6.62
N ASP A 122 -18.84 2.36 -7.31
CA ASP A 122 -19.03 2.65 -8.73
C ASP A 122 -19.81 3.95 -8.86
N LEU A 123 -19.20 4.96 -9.50
CA LEU A 123 -19.69 6.33 -9.47
C LEU A 123 -20.28 6.76 -10.81
N ALA A 124 -21.46 7.37 -10.77
CA ALA A 124 -22.06 8.07 -11.89
C ALA A 124 -21.88 9.57 -11.71
N TYR A 125 -21.25 10.21 -12.67
CA TYR A 125 -21.10 11.65 -12.78
C TYR A 125 -20.94 12.06 -14.25
N ALA A 126 -21.16 13.34 -14.55
CA ALA A 126 -20.96 13.89 -15.89
C ALA A 126 -20.38 15.29 -15.79
N TYR A 127 -19.51 15.63 -16.73
CA TYR A 127 -18.91 16.95 -16.81
C TYR A 127 -19.87 17.94 -17.48
N ALA A 128 -19.81 19.19 -17.01
CA ALA A 128 -20.59 20.31 -17.52
C ALA A 128 -19.89 21.06 -18.66
N ASN A 129 -18.57 20.82 -18.84
CA ASN A 129 -17.74 21.50 -19.83
C ASN A 129 -16.70 20.55 -20.45
N GLU A 130 -16.11 20.95 -21.56
CA GLU A 130 -15.10 20.16 -22.30
C GLU A 130 -13.78 20.04 -21.56
N GLU A 131 -13.43 20.99 -20.70
CA GLU A 131 -12.23 20.99 -19.89
C GLU A 131 -12.29 20.00 -18.72
N ASN A 132 -13.48 19.42 -18.44
CA ASN A 132 -13.73 18.52 -17.31
C ASN A 132 -13.44 19.16 -15.94
N SER A 133 -13.57 20.49 -15.82
CA SER A 133 -13.28 21.23 -14.59
C SER A 133 -14.51 21.40 -13.69
N ARG A 134 -15.69 20.96 -14.11
CA ARG A 134 -16.93 21.06 -13.33
C ARG A 134 -17.91 19.94 -13.67
N LEU A 135 -18.59 19.43 -12.65
CA LEU A 135 -19.67 18.46 -12.83
C LEU A 135 -21.01 19.12 -13.09
N THR A 136 -21.92 18.41 -13.79
CA THR A 136 -23.31 18.84 -14.02
C THR A 136 -24.16 18.78 -12.76
N ALA A 137 -23.84 17.85 -11.85
CA ALA A 137 -24.53 17.61 -10.58
C ALA A 137 -23.60 16.83 -9.63
N GLU A 138 -23.98 16.71 -8.37
CA GLU A 138 -23.28 15.85 -7.41
C GLU A 138 -23.21 14.40 -7.89
N PRO A 139 -22.06 13.74 -7.71
CA PRO A 139 -21.88 12.33 -8.06
C PRO A 139 -22.83 11.41 -7.30
N LYS A 140 -23.18 10.29 -7.90
CA LYS A 140 -24.04 9.27 -7.27
C LYS A 140 -23.35 7.91 -7.28
N ILE A 141 -23.58 7.12 -6.25
CA ILE A 141 -23.15 5.73 -6.19
C ILE A 141 -24.19 4.88 -6.96
N ASN A 142 -23.74 4.18 -8.01
CA ASN A 142 -24.54 3.18 -8.72
C ASN A 142 -24.51 1.82 -8.01
N GLY A 143 -23.43 1.51 -7.31
CA GLY A 143 -23.18 0.26 -6.62
C GLY A 143 -21.76 0.20 -6.08
N PHE A 144 -21.32 -1.00 -5.73
CA PHE A 144 -19.96 -1.24 -5.26
C PHE A 144 -19.32 -2.35 -6.08
N ARG A 145 -18.05 -2.20 -6.39
CA ARG A 145 -17.20 -3.23 -7.00
C ARG A 145 -16.16 -3.68 -5.99
N ALA A 146 -15.58 -4.85 -6.21
CA ALA A 146 -14.42 -5.32 -5.47
C ALA A 146 -13.15 -5.05 -6.28
N THR A 147 -12.12 -4.53 -5.63
CA THR A 147 -10.76 -4.45 -6.18
C THR A 147 -9.79 -5.17 -5.26
N THR A 148 -8.77 -5.80 -5.83
CA THR A 148 -7.70 -6.47 -5.08
C THR A 148 -6.39 -5.69 -5.12
N LEU A 149 -6.35 -4.61 -5.89
CA LEU A 149 -5.23 -3.68 -5.98
C LEU A 149 -5.66 -2.30 -5.51
N LEU A 150 -4.90 -1.75 -4.60
CA LEU A 150 -5.01 -0.37 -4.15
C LEU A 150 -3.80 0.43 -4.62
N VAL A 151 -3.98 1.75 -4.76
CA VAL A 151 -2.97 2.66 -5.27
C VAL A 151 -2.45 3.53 -4.14
N ASN A 152 -1.11 3.68 -4.05
CA ASN A 152 -0.42 4.44 -3.01
C ASN A 152 -0.97 4.14 -1.62
N ALA A 153 -1.16 2.85 -1.34
CA ALA A 153 -1.81 2.42 -0.12
C ALA A 153 -0.83 2.36 1.05
N SER A 154 -1.34 2.68 2.24
CA SER A 154 -0.63 2.55 3.51
C SER A 154 -1.52 1.91 4.57
N PHE A 155 -0.92 1.19 5.52
CA PHE A 155 -1.62 0.63 6.67
C PHE A 155 -1.20 1.31 7.95
N ASN A 156 -2.16 1.86 8.67
CA ASN A 156 -1.96 2.41 9.99
C ASN A 156 -2.24 1.34 11.06
N GLU A 157 -1.20 0.88 11.75
CA GLU A 157 -1.31 -0.18 12.76
C GLU A 157 -2.15 0.21 13.98
N LYS A 158 -2.15 1.49 14.36
CA LYS A 158 -2.91 1.96 15.55
C LYS A 158 -4.42 1.96 15.30
N THR A 159 -4.84 2.43 14.15
CA THR A 159 -6.25 2.48 13.75
C THR A 159 -6.69 1.26 13.00
N ARG A 160 -5.75 0.42 12.56
CA ARG A 160 -5.95 -0.74 11.68
C ARG A 160 -6.70 -0.38 10.41
N THR A 161 -6.32 0.73 9.83
CA THR A 161 -6.93 1.29 8.63
C THR A 161 -5.95 1.21 7.47
N ILE A 162 -6.41 0.72 6.33
CA ILE A 162 -5.73 0.90 5.06
C ILE A 162 -6.33 2.14 4.41
N THR A 163 -5.47 3.08 4.03
CA THR A 163 -5.82 4.25 3.23
C THR A 163 -5.20 4.11 1.86
N SER A 164 -5.90 4.46 0.79
CA SER A 164 -5.34 4.58 -0.56
C SER A 164 -5.62 5.95 -1.15
N HIS A 165 -4.72 6.40 -2.05
CA HIS A 165 -4.87 7.65 -2.79
C HIS A 165 -4.36 7.45 -4.21
N ALA A 166 -5.26 7.47 -5.18
CA ALA A 166 -4.94 7.29 -6.59
C ALA A 166 -5.01 8.62 -7.33
N ALA A 167 -3.86 9.13 -7.77
CA ALA A 167 -3.83 10.27 -8.68
C ALA A 167 -4.20 9.79 -10.09
N TRP A 168 -5.15 10.47 -10.75
CA TRP A 168 -5.58 10.12 -12.12
C TRP A 168 -4.65 10.72 -13.17
N ARG A 169 -3.95 11.80 -12.79
CA ARG A 169 -2.93 12.46 -13.61
C ARG A 169 -1.71 12.83 -12.76
N GLY A 170 -0.58 13.05 -13.41
CA GLY A 170 0.70 13.33 -12.74
C GLY A 170 0.76 14.64 -11.97
N ILE A 171 -0.11 15.60 -12.27
CA ILE A 171 -0.22 16.86 -11.50
C ILE A 171 -1.12 16.73 -10.26
N GLY A 172 -1.85 15.61 -10.13
CA GLY A 172 -2.62 15.29 -8.92
C GLY A 172 -3.89 16.11 -8.73
N ASP A 173 -4.38 16.76 -9.78
CA ASP A 173 -5.59 17.59 -9.76
C ASP A 173 -6.89 16.78 -9.79
N ALA A 174 -6.84 15.54 -10.26
CA ALA A 174 -7.94 14.59 -10.19
C ALA A 174 -7.46 13.31 -9.48
N TRP A 175 -8.25 12.83 -8.52
CA TRP A 175 -7.85 11.73 -7.65
C TRP A 175 -9.04 11.04 -7.00
N ASP A 176 -8.81 9.86 -6.45
CA ASP A 176 -9.70 9.20 -5.50
C ASP A 176 -8.93 8.69 -4.28
N SER A 177 -9.64 8.60 -3.15
CA SER A 177 -9.10 8.11 -1.89
C SER A 177 -10.14 7.28 -1.15
N GLY A 178 -9.69 6.18 -0.52
CA GLY A 178 -10.54 5.33 0.29
C GLY A 178 -9.89 4.93 1.59
N ASP A 179 -10.72 4.76 2.64
CA ASP A 179 -10.32 4.25 3.95
C ASP A 179 -11.06 2.95 4.24
N TRP A 180 -10.32 1.90 4.55
CA TRP A 180 -10.86 0.59 4.95
C TRP A 180 -10.37 0.22 6.34
N VAL A 181 -11.28 0.05 7.28
CA VAL A 181 -10.96 -0.34 8.66
C VAL A 181 -11.07 -1.85 8.81
N PHE A 182 -10.09 -2.43 9.49
CA PHE A 182 -10.09 -3.85 9.82
C PHE A 182 -11.17 -4.18 10.86
N ARG A 183 -12.02 -5.14 10.53
CA ARG A 183 -13.05 -5.68 11.45
C ARG A 183 -13.24 -7.17 11.19
N ASN A 184 -13.11 -7.99 12.23
CA ASN A 184 -13.41 -9.43 12.17
C ASN A 184 -12.73 -10.16 11.00
N GLY A 185 -11.44 -9.90 10.77
CA GLY A 185 -10.68 -10.55 9.71
C GLY A 185 -10.93 -9.99 8.30
N ASN A 186 -11.61 -8.86 8.14
CA ASN A 186 -11.86 -8.20 6.86
C ASN A 186 -11.59 -6.70 6.94
N PHE A 187 -11.43 -6.06 5.78
CA PHE A 187 -11.35 -4.62 5.66
C PHE A 187 -12.66 -4.08 5.10
N MET A 188 -13.29 -3.20 5.85
CA MET A 188 -14.59 -2.60 5.52
C MET A 188 -14.39 -1.15 5.11
N LEU A 189 -14.90 -0.76 3.96
CA LEU A 189 -14.90 0.63 3.51
C LEU A 189 -15.64 1.50 4.54
N THR A 190 -14.98 2.56 4.99
CA THR A 190 -15.55 3.52 5.95
C THR A 190 -15.67 4.92 5.37
N ARG A 191 -14.84 5.27 4.39
CA ARG A 191 -14.89 6.56 3.70
C ARG A 191 -14.39 6.39 2.27
N PHE A 192 -15.04 7.08 1.35
CA PHE A 192 -14.56 7.24 -0.01
C PHE A 192 -14.81 8.66 -0.49
N GLU A 193 -13.75 9.26 -1.01
CA GLU A 193 -13.72 10.63 -1.49
C GLU A 193 -13.03 10.69 -2.83
N PHE A 194 -13.44 11.60 -3.70
CA PHE A 194 -12.77 11.80 -4.96
C PHE A 194 -12.95 13.22 -5.48
N ASP A 195 -11.98 13.67 -6.25
CA ASP A 195 -12.05 14.84 -7.11
C ASP A 195 -11.89 14.37 -8.55
N PRO A 196 -12.95 14.38 -9.36
CA PRO A 196 -12.87 14.02 -10.77
C PRO A 196 -12.51 15.21 -11.67
N THR A 197 -12.32 16.41 -11.14
CA THR A 197 -12.17 17.62 -11.93
C THR A 197 -10.72 17.88 -12.32
N TYR A 198 -10.53 18.51 -13.49
CA TYR A 198 -9.23 18.78 -14.06
C TYR A 198 -8.93 20.28 -14.06
N GLY A 199 -7.65 20.63 -13.85
CA GLY A 199 -7.15 22.01 -13.90
C GLY A 199 -7.28 22.75 -12.58
N ASP A 200 -7.27 24.09 -12.66
CA ASP A 200 -7.36 24.93 -11.48
C ASP A 200 -8.75 24.82 -10.82
N PRO A 201 -8.81 24.73 -9.48
CA PRO A 201 -10.08 24.66 -8.76
C PRO A 201 -10.98 25.86 -9.08
N ASP A 202 -12.24 25.59 -9.47
CA ASP A 202 -13.27 26.63 -9.55
C ASP A 202 -13.79 26.89 -8.12
N PRO A 203 -13.64 28.12 -7.57
CA PRO A 203 -14.10 28.40 -6.19
C PRO A 203 -15.62 28.20 -5.98
N ALA A 204 -16.38 28.05 -7.07
CA ALA A 204 -17.82 27.82 -7.00
C ALA A 204 -18.21 26.34 -6.87
N VAL A 205 -17.25 25.41 -6.95
CA VAL A 205 -17.48 23.97 -6.80
C VAL A 205 -16.67 23.42 -5.63
N PRO A 206 -17.11 22.30 -5.01
CA PRO A 206 -16.31 21.64 -4.00
C PRO A 206 -14.96 21.18 -4.57
N GLU A 207 -13.89 21.24 -3.77
CA GLU A 207 -12.57 20.67 -4.14
C GLU A 207 -12.62 19.15 -4.27
N SER A 208 -13.55 18.48 -3.57
CA SER A 208 -13.75 17.03 -3.62
C SER A 208 -15.15 16.65 -3.17
N TYR A 209 -15.52 15.40 -3.41
CA TYR A 209 -16.80 14.83 -3.03
C TYR A 209 -16.61 13.62 -2.13
N VAL A 210 -17.05 13.71 -0.86
CA VAL A 210 -17.19 12.53 0.01
C VAL A 210 -18.46 11.80 -0.38
N VAL A 211 -18.32 10.75 -1.18
CA VAL A 211 -19.46 10.01 -1.73
C VAL A 211 -19.93 8.86 -0.85
N TYR A 212 -19.07 8.39 0.05
CA TYR A 212 -19.41 7.37 1.03
C TYR A 212 -18.78 7.68 2.38
N GLU A 213 -19.57 7.55 3.45
CA GLU A 213 -19.11 7.62 4.83
C GLU A 213 -19.98 6.68 5.69
N ALA A 214 -19.34 5.68 6.32
CA ALA A 214 -20.04 4.68 7.10
C ALA A 214 -20.72 5.31 8.34
N GLY A 215 -22.00 5.05 8.53
CA GLY A 215 -22.77 5.54 9.68
C GLY A 215 -23.47 6.89 9.45
N LYS A 216 -23.44 7.39 8.22
CA LYS A 216 -24.27 8.52 7.77
C LYS A 216 -25.42 8.04 6.92
#